data_06f1b9bb800dd44667e60af56cee8de8
#
_entry.id   06f1b9bb800dd44667e60af56cee8de8
#
_cell.length_a   1.000
_cell.length_b   1.000
_cell.length_c   1.000
_cell.angle_alpha   90.00
_cell.angle_beta   90.00
_cell.angle_gamma   90.00
#
_symmetry.space_group_name_H-M   'P 1'
#
loop_
_entity.id
_entity.type
_entity.pdbx_description
1 polymer ?
#
loop_
_entity_poly.entity_id
_entity_poly.type
_entity_poly.pdbx_seq_one_letter_code
_entity_poly.pdbx_strand_id
1 'polypeptide(L)'
;ILKTDFKPYRDQMIISSKAGYEMWSGPYGEWGSRKYLIASCDQSLKRMGLDYVDIFYSHRFDPHTPLEETMGALDHIVRSGRAQYVGISSYNAHRTREAAAILKDLGTPCLIHQPSYNTLNRWVETDGLKDTLAELGIGSIAFVPLAQGILTNKYLNGIPAGSRAAQDKSLHPSVVEKALDSVRKLNAMAQARGQTLAQMSLAWVLRNGGITSALIGASKPAQITDCVGALAKLEFTAAELAAIDAISEEKAINLWARSSEE
;
A
#
# COMPACT_ATOMS: atom_id res chain seq x y z
N ILE A 1 21.78 7.77 1.18
CA ILE A 1 20.77 8.81 1.43
C ILE A 1 20.39 8.83 2.91
N LEU A 2 19.72 7.77 3.50
CA LEU A 2 19.29 7.80 4.91
C LEU A 2 20.43 8.00 5.90
N LYS A 3 21.61 7.38 5.65
CA LYS A 3 22.81 7.54 6.49
C LYS A 3 23.51 8.89 6.34
N THR A 4 23.25 9.62 5.26
CA THR A 4 24.00 10.80 4.84
C THR A 4 23.07 12.01 4.80
N ASP A 5 22.35 12.17 3.70
CA ASP A 5 21.60 13.39 3.38
C ASP A 5 20.41 13.61 4.33
N PHE A 6 19.73 12.53 4.73
CA PHE A 6 18.57 12.59 5.63
C PHE A 6 18.90 12.36 7.10
N LYS A 7 20.14 12.05 7.45
CA LYS A 7 20.53 11.85 8.85
C LYS A 7 20.17 13.03 9.77
N PRO A 8 20.38 14.31 9.37
CA PRO A 8 20.01 15.46 10.19
C PRO A 8 18.50 15.64 10.38
N TYR A 9 17.69 14.99 9.55
CA TYR A 9 16.23 15.10 9.56
C TYR A 9 15.53 13.84 10.09
N ARG A 10 16.28 12.89 10.68
CA ARG A 10 15.74 11.60 11.12
C ARG A 10 14.48 11.74 11.98
N ASP A 11 14.49 12.67 12.92
CA ASP A 11 13.38 12.88 13.86
C ASP A 11 12.17 13.60 13.24
N GLN A 12 12.30 14.09 12.01
CA GLN A 12 11.22 14.70 11.23
C GLN A 12 10.60 13.73 10.21
N MET A 13 11.15 12.52 10.11
CA MET A 13 10.77 11.53 9.09
C MET A 13 10.10 10.32 9.73
N ILE A 14 9.04 9.83 9.10
CA ILE A 14 8.46 8.52 9.41
C ILE A 14 9.04 7.52 8.41
N ILE A 15 9.91 6.64 8.89
CA ILE A 15 10.56 5.60 8.08
C ILE A 15 9.96 4.26 8.45
N SER A 16 9.55 3.49 7.44
CA SER A 16 8.97 2.17 7.65
C SER A 16 9.68 1.07 6.87
N SER A 17 9.62 -0.15 7.38
CA SER A 17 10.07 -1.36 6.70
C SER A 17 9.10 -2.51 6.92
N LYS A 18 9.23 -3.56 6.12
CA LYS A 18 8.32 -4.72 6.13
C LYS A 18 9.09 -6.02 5.98
N ALA A 19 8.51 -7.12 6.49
CA ALA A 19 8.96 -8.47 6.21
C ALA A 19 7.78 -9.41 5.96
N GLY A 20 7.93 -10.38 5.04
CA GLY A 20 6.89 -11.34 4.65
C GLY A 20 7.14 -12.02 3.32
N TYR A 21 7.95 -11.41 2.44
CA TYR A 21 8.40 -11.99 1.17
C TYR A 21 9.85 -12.42 1.27
N GLU A 22 10.31 -13.25 0.34
CA GLU A 22 11.65 -13.80 0.34
C GLU A 22 12.73 -12.72 0.49
N MET A 23 13.55 -12.88 1.53
CA MET A 23 14.69 -12.02 1.84
C MET A 23 16.01 -12.75 1.62
N TRP A 24 16.02 -14.08 1.74
CA TRP A 24 17.11 -14.99 1.45
C TRP A 24 16.59 -16.37 1.13
N SER A 25 17.33 -17.14 0.36
CA SER A 25 16.98 -18.52 0.01
C SER A 25 17.17 -19.47 1.18
N GLY A 26 16.31 -20.49 1.28
CA GLY A 26 16.40 -21.54 2.31
C GLY A 26 15.47 -21.33 3.50
N PRO A 27 15.68 -22.08 4.59
CA PRO A 27 14.77 -22.04 5.73
C PRO A 27 14.65 -20.66 6.36
N TYR A 28 13.43 -20.34 6.79
CA TYR A 28 13.10 -19.06 7.45
C TYR A 28 13.47 -17.82 6.61
N GLY A 29 13.46 -17.92 5.28
CA GLY A 29 13.79 -16.81 4.38
C GLY A 29 12.59 -15.92 4.02
N GLU A 30 11.36 -16.33 4.37
CA GLU A 30 10.11 -15.62 4.06
C GLU A 30 9.03 -15.90 5.12
N TRP A 31 7.81 -15.33 4.90
CA TRP A 31 6.59 -15.51 5.67
C TRP A 31 6.56 -14.76 7.01
N GLY A 32 5.93 -15.33 8.06
CA GLY A 32 5.59 -14.63 9.29
C GLY A 32 6.23 -15.18 10.56
N SER A 33 7.14 -16.18 10.47
CA SER A 33 7.73 -16.76 11.67
C SER A 33 8.50 -15.73 12.49
N ARG A 34 8.51 -15.90 13.82
CA ARG A 34 9.23 -15.01 14.74
C ARG A 34 10.70 -14.84 14.36
N LYS A 35 11.38 -15.94 14.04
CA LYS A 35 12.79 -15.92 13.63
C LYS A 35 13.00 -15.06 12.39
N TYR A 36 12.15 -15.22 11.38
CA TYR A 36 12.27 -14.49 10.12
C TYR A 36 11.99 -12.99 10.32
N LEU A 37 10.90 -12.61 11.01
CA LEU A 37 10.53 -11.21 11.20
C LEU A 37 11.63 -10.43 11.93
N ILE A 38 12.17 -10.98 13.02
CA ILE A 38 13.24 -10.33 13.80
C ILE A 38 14.52 -10.20 12.97
N ALA A 39 14.94 -11.29 12.32
CA ALA A 39 16.14 -11.27 11.48
C ALA A 39 16.01 -10.29 10.29
N SER A 40 14.81 -10.22 9.66
CA SER A 40 14.54 -9.27 8.58
C SER A 40 14.55 -7.82 9.05
N CYS A 41 14.04 -7.55 10.25
CA CYS A 41 14.11 -6.23 10.87
C CYS A 41 15.56 -5.81 11.08
N ASP A 42 16.36 -6.65 11.72
CA ASP A 42 17.78 -6.40 11.98
C ASP A 42 18.58 -6.15 10.69
N GLN A 43 18.35 -6.96 9.66
CA GLN A 43 18.98 -6.77 8.35
C GLN A 43 18.55 -5.46 7.68
N SER A 44 17.27 -5.09 7.80
CA SER A 44 16.75 -3.84 7.24
C SER A 44 17.38 -2.63 7.92
N LEU A 45 17.45 -2.61 9.25
CA LEU A 45 18.12 -1.55 10.02
C LEU A 45 19.59 -1.42 9.63
N LYS A 46 20.32 -2.55 9.56
CA LYS A 46 21.72 -2.57 9.15
C LYS A 46 21.91 -2.00 7.73
N ARG A 47 21.10 -2.40 6.75
CA ARG A 47 21.17 -1.88 5.37
C ARG A 47 20.87 -0.40 5.28
N MET A 48 19.84 0.08 6.00
CA MET A 48 19.47 1.48 6.04
C MET A 48 20.43 2.32 6.89
N GLY A 49 21.16 1.70 7.82
CA GLY A 49 22.04 2.36 8.78
C GLY A 49 21.26 3.19 9.78
N LEU A 50 20.20 2.63 10.28
CA LEU A 50 19.30 3.20 11.27
C LEU A 50 19.33 2.31 12.52
N ASP A 51 19.11 2.93 13.66
CA ASP A 51 18.96 2.22 14.94
C ASP A 51 17.54 1.69 15.11
N TYR A 52 16.55 2.37 14.53
CA TYR A 52 15.14 1.98 14.55
C TYR A 52 14.39 2.46 13.30
N VAL A 53 13.25 1.85 13.01
CA VAL A 53 12.22 2.38 12.10
C VAL A 53 11.02 2.88 12.91
N ASP A 54 10.25 3.81 12.33
CA ASP A 54 9.04 4.28 13.02
C ASP A 54 7.95 3.22 12.97
N ILE A 55 7.78 2.54 11.84
CA ILE A 55 6.77 1.50 11.68
C ILE A 55 7.40 0.24 11.06
N PHE A 56 7.20 -0.91 11.69
CA PHE A 56 7.55 -2.21 11.09
C PHE A 56 6.29 -3.01 10.79
N TYR A 57 6.19 -3.56 9.56
CA TYR A 57 4.98 -4.26 9.11
C TYR A 57 5.20 -5.77 8.96
N SER A 58 4.20 -6.57 9.36
CA SER A 58 3.97 -7.85 8.73
C SER A 58 3.43 -7.60 7.31
N HIS A 59 4.19 -8.04 6.29
CA HIS A 59 3.95 -7.64 4.88
C HIS A 59 2.74 -8.36 4.26
N ARG A 60 2.42 -9.55 4.74
CA ARG A 60 1.25 -10.36 4.36
C ARG A 60 0.93 -11.35 5.47
N PHE A 61 -0.28 -11.89 5.47
CA PHE A 61 -0.66 -12.99 6.34
C PHE A 61 0.17 -14.25 5.99
N ASP A 62 0.56 -15.01 7.00
CA ASP A 62 1.24 -16.31 6.85
C ASP A 62 0.29 -17.41 7.28
N PRO A 63 -0.21 -18.25 6.36
CA PRO A 63 -1.14 -19.34 6.69
C PRO A 63 -0.46 -20.52 7.40
N HIS A 64 0.87 -20.54 7.47
CA HIS A 64 1.65 -21.65 8.03
C HIS A 64 2.19 -21.40 9.42
N THR A 65 2.18 -20.14 9.88
CA THR A 65 2.63 -19.74 11.22
C THR A 65 1.41 -19.29 12.05
N PRO A 66 1.27 -19.76 13.30
CA PRO A 66 0.24 -19.24 14.19
C PRO A 66 0.29 -17.72 14.28
N LEU A 67 -0.86 -17.07 14.16
CA LEU A 67 -0.92 -15.61 14.12
C LEU A 67 -0.36 -14.95 15.38
N GLU A 68 -0.52 -15.64 16.53
CA GLU A 68 0.04 -15.21 17.81
C GLU A 68 1.57 -15.15 17.79
N GLU A 69 2.25 -16.05 17.08
CA GLU A 69 3.70 -16.01 16.91
C GLU A 69 4.12 -14.82 16.09
N THR A 70 3.43 -14.57 14.97
CA THR A 70 3.68 -13.41 14.10
C THR A 70 3.47 -12.09 14.84
N MET A 71 2.35 -11.94 15.55
CA MET A 71 2.04 -10.74 16.33
C MET A 71 2.98 -10.58 17.53
N GLY A 72 3.32 -11.68 18.20
CA GLY A 72 4.32 -11.68 19.29
C GLY A 72 5.73 -11.31 18.80
N ALA A 73 6.07 -11.58 17.54
CA ALA A 73 7.32 -11.11 16.95
C ALA A 73 7.29 -9.59 16.72
N LEU A 74 6.18 -9.03 16.26
CA LEU A 74 6.00 -7.58 16.10
C LEU A 74 6.05 -6.86 17.46
N ASP A 75 5.37 -7.38 18.49
CA ASP A 75 5.46 -6.86 19.86
C ASP A 75 6.90 -6.84 20.36
N HIS A 76 7.65 -7.93 20.17
CA HIS A 76 9.07 -8.00 20.54
C HIS A 76 9.91 -6.94 19.81
N ILE A 77 9.68 -6.72 18.53
CA ILE A 77 10.40 -5.70 17.75
C ILE A 77 10.19 -4.32 18.35
N VAL A 78 8.96 -3.98 18.76
CA VAL A 78 8.67 -2.69 19.44
C VAL A 78 9.34 -2.64 20.81
N ARG A 79 9.11 -3.63 21.67
CA ARG A 79 9.67 -3.65 23.04
C ARG A 79 11.20 -3.62 23.06
N SER A 80 11.83 -4.12 22.02
CA SER A 80 13.30 -4.08 21.89
C SER A 80 13.85 -2.80 21.29
N GLY A 81 12.98 -1.82 20.97
CA GLY A 81 13.38 -0.52 20.44
C GLY A 81 13.74 -0.49 18.96
N ARG A 82 13.51 -1.59 18.22
CA ARG A 82 13.77 -1.67 16.76
C ARG A 82 12.73 -0.96 15.91
N ALA A 83 11.51 -0.83 16.43
CA ALA A 83 10.43 -0.03 15.85
C ALA A 83 9.67 0.70 16.95
N GLN A 84 9.04 1.83 16.60
CA GLN A 84 8.16 2.54 17.53
C GLN A 84 6.73 1.99 17.47
N TYR A 85 6.29 1.61 16.29
CA TYR A 85 4.93 1.11 16.03
C TYR A 85 4.96 -0.12 15.12
N VAL A 86 3.85 -0.83 15.12
CA VAL A 86 3.62 -1.95 14.20
C VAL A 86 2.45 -1.69 13.27
N GLY A 87 2.53 -2.29 12.10
CA GLY A 87 1.46 -2.34 11.12
C GLY A 87 1.33 -3.72 10.49
N ILE A 88 0.25 -3.91 9.77
CA ILE A 88 0.02 -5.11 8.95
C ILE A 88 -0.27 -4.69 7.51
N SER A 89 -0.10 -5.60 6.57
CA SER A 89 -0.34 -5.32 5.14
C SER A 89 -0.98 -6.52 4.48
N SER A 90 -1.91 -6.28 3.58
CA SER A 90 -2.61 -7.31 2.78
C SER A 90 -3.38 -8.37 3.61
N TYR A 91 -3.72 -8.09 4.85
CA TYR A 91 -4.64 -8.89 5.65
C TYR A 91 -6.09 -8.56 5.27
N ASN A 92 -6.94 -9.55 5.13
CA ASN A 92 -8.38 -9.33 4.95
C ASN A 92 -9.04 -8.83 6.25
N ALA A 93 -10.31 -8.44 6.19
CA ALA A 93 -11.03 -7.89 7.34
C ALA A 93 -11.04 -8.82 8.54
N HIS A 94 -11.26 -10.13 8.33
CA HIS A 94 -11.28 -11.13 9.39
C HIS A 94 -9.91 -11.24 10.07
N ARG A 95 -8.84 -11.45 9.32
CA ARG A 95 -7.47 -11.56 9.84
C ARG A 95 -6.97 -10.26 10.49
N THR A 96 -7.44 -9.12 10.00
CA THR A 96 -7.15 -7.82 10.61
C THR A 96 -7.75 -7.73 12.01
N ARG A 97 -8.99 -8.18 12.21
CA ARG A 97 -9.62 -8.22 13.55
C ARG A 97 -8.86 -9.12 14.51
N GLU A 98 -8.49 -10.32 14.06
CA GLU A 98 -7.72 -11.27 14.88
C GLU A 98 -6.35 -10.69 15.27
N ALA A 99 -5.58 -10.18 14.30
CA ALA A 99 -4.27 -9.59 14.54
C ALA A 99 -4.34 -8.37 15.48
N ALA A 100 -5.33 -7.51 15.30
CA ALA A 100 -5.53 -6.33 16.14
C ALA A 100 -5.87 -6.72 17.60
N ALA A 101 -6.70 -7.75 17.78
CA ALA A 101 -7.02 -8.24 19.12
C ALA A 101 -5.78 -8.77 19.84
N ILE A 102 -4.99 -9.63 19.18
CA ILE A 102 -3.75 -10.20 19.75
C ILE A 102 -2.76 -9.08 20.10
N LEU A 103 -2.52 -8.13 19.19
CA LEU A 103 -1.62 -7.02 19.44
C LEU A 103 -2.10 -6.12 20.58
N LYS A 104 -3.40 -5.90 20.71
CA LYS A 104 -3.99 -5.14 21.82
C LYS A 104 -3.76 -5.85 23.16
N ASP A 105 -3.95 -7.15 23.21
CA ASP A 105 -3.74 -7.95 24.44
C ASP A 105 -2.25 -7.98 24.84
N LEU A 106 -1.35 -7.94 23.87
CA LEU A 106 0.10 -7.80 24.11
C LEU A 106 0.49 -6.38 24.57
N GLY A 107 -0.39 -5.39 24.47
CA GLY A 107 -0.12 -3.99 24.82
C GLY A 107 0.62 -3.21 23.74
N THR A 108 0.66 -3.74 22.52
CA THR A 108 1.27 -3.10 21.32
C THR A 108 0.21 -2.98 20.22
N PRO A 109 -0.73 -2.00 20.30
CA PRO A 109 -1.83 -1.90 19.36
C PRO A 109 -1.35 -1.67 17.93
N CYS A 110 -2.07 -2.28 16.95
CA CYS A 110 -1.82 -2.08 15.53
C CYS A 110 -2.10 -0.63 15.15
N LEU A 111 -1.09 0.08 14.66
CA LEU A 111 -1.23 1.49 14.27
C LEU A 111 -1.91 1.66 12.92
N ILE A 112 -1.53 0.82 11.94
CA ILE A 112 -1.83 1.08 10.54
C ILE A 112 -1.89 -0.21 9.72
N HIS A 113 -2.79 -0.24 8.74
CA HIS A 113 -2.88 -1.29 7.73
C HIS A 113 -2.47 -0.75 6.35
N GLN A 114 -1.70 -1.54 5.59
CA GLN A 114 -1.30 -1.15 4.24
C GLN A 114 -1.92 -2.08 3.20
N PRO A 115 -3.09 -1.74 2.61
CA PRO A 115 -3.72 -2.51 1.53
C PRO A 115 -3.35 -1.99 0.15
N SER A 116 -3.49 -2.84 -0.89
CA SER A 116 -3.57 -2.37 -2.28
C SER A 116 -4.95 -1.75 -2.51
N TYR A 117 -4.99 -0.52 -3.02
CA TYR A 117 -6.27 0.14 -3.30
C TYR A 117 -6.13 1.25 -4.35
N ASN A 118 -7.01 1.23 -5.32
CA ASN A 118 -7.16 2.27 -6.36
C ASN A 118 -8.52 2.12 -7.05
N THR A 119 -8.85 3.00 -7.98
CA THR A 119 -10.13 2.97 -8.70
C THR A 119 -10.43 1.66 -9.44
N LEU A 120 -9.39 0.91 -9.86
CA LEU A 120 -9.52 -0.37 -10.58
C LEU A 120 -9.38 -1.59 -9.65
N ASN A 121 -8.98 -1.39 -8.40
CA ASN A 121 -8.81 -2.44 -7.39
C ASN A 121 -9.46 -2.01 -6.09
N ARG A 122 -10.66 -2.50 -5.83
CA ARG A 122 -11.55 -2.08 -4.74
C ARG A 122 -11.84 -3.19 -3.73
N TRP A 123 -11.02 -4.21 -3.66
CA TRP A 123 -11.22 -5.36 -2.78
C TRP A 123 -11.45 -4.98 -1.31
N VAL A 124 -10.81 -3.91 -0.82
CA VAL A 124 -10.97 -3.42 0.56
C VAL A 124 -12.38 -2.97 0.89
N GLU A 125 -13.17 -2.61 -0.13
CA GLU A 125 -14.58 -2.23 0.04
C GLU A 125 -15.45 -3.48 0.07
N THR A 126 -15.24 -4.43 -0.85
CA THR A 126 -16.03 -5.67 -0.96
C THR A 126 -15.75 -6.65 0.17
N ASP A 127 -14.53 -6.68 0.70
CA ASP A 127 -14.12 -7.48 1.87
C ASP A 127 -14.62 -6.88 3.20
N GLY A 128 -15.02 -5.61 3.24
CA GLY A 128 -15.37 -4.89 4.45
C GLY A 128 -14.17 -4.45 5.29
N LEU A 129 -12.94 -4.54 4.74
CA LEU A 129 -11.73 -4.14 5.44
C LEU A 129 -11.74 -2.67 5.84
N LYS A 130 -12.24 -1.81 4.97
CA LYS A 130 -12.31 -0.38 5.20
C LYS A 130 -13.16 -0.04 6.45
N ASP A 131 -14.32 -0.66 6.58
CA ASP A 131 -15.20 -0.49 7.74
C ASP A 131 -14.55 -1.07 9.00
N THR A 132 -13.91 -2.23 8.88
CA THR A 132 -13.13 -2.87 9.96
C THR A 132 -12.04 -1.94 10.50
N LEU A 133 -11.29 -1.29 9.64
CA LEU A 133 -10.23 -0.35 10.06
C LEU A 133 -10.81 0.85 10.79
N ALA A 134 -11.93 1.41 10.31
CA ALA A 134 -12.63 2.51 10.96
C ALA A 134 -13.14 2.12 12.36
N GLU A 135 -13.78 0.95 12.50
CA GLU A 135 -14.28 0.43 13.78
C GLU A 135 -13.15 0.21 14.81
N LEU A 136 -11.99 -0.29 14.35
CA LEU A 136 -10.85 -0.57 15.20
C LEU A 136 -9.96 0.66 15.48
N GLY A 137 -10.23 1.80 14.83
CA GLY A 137 -9.40 3.00 14.92
C GLY A 137 -7.99 2.81 14.33
N ILE A 138 -7.84 1.90 13.35
CA ILE A 138 -6.57 1.62 12.68
C ILE A 138 -6.45 2.50 11.44
N GLY A 139 -5.34 3.24 11.32
CA GLY A 139 -5.04 4.02 10.13
C GLY A 139 -4.81 3.15 8.90
N SER A 140 -4.88 3.75 7.71
CA SER A 140 -4.66 3.03 6.46
C SER A 140 -3.78 3.82 5.49
N ILE A 141 -2.89 3.11 4.79
CA ILE A 141 -2.04 3.67 3.73
C ILE A 141 -2.13 2.80 2.47
N ALA A 142 -2.76 3.31 1.41
CA ALA A 142 -2.91 2.54 0.17
C ALA A 142 -1.60 2.46 -0.59
N PHE A 143 -1.14 1.25 -0.89
CA PHE A 143 -0.09 1.05 -1.89
C PHE A 143 -0.69 0.83 -3.28
N VAL A 144 0.09 1.08 -4.33
CA VAL A 144 -0.32 1.10 -5.76
C VAL A 144 -1.56 1.95 -6.06
N PRO A 145 -1.72 3.15 -5.47
CA PRO A 145 -2.88 4.00 -5.71
C PRO A 145 -3.01 4.43 -7.18
N LEU A 146 -1.92 4.37 -7.94
CA LEU A 146 -1.87 4.64 -9.37
C LEU A 146 -1.77 3.36 -10.23
N ALA A 147 -2.12 2.18 -9.68
CA ALA A 147 -2.14 0.90 -10.40
C ALA A 147 -0.85 0.67 -11.21
N GLN A 148 0.33 0.80 -10.58
CA GLN A 148 1.66 0.68 -11.23
C GLN A 148 1.88 1.65 -12.40
N GLY A 149 1.18 2.76 -12.46
CA GLY A 149 1.25 3.78 -13.48
C GLY A 149 0.17 3.67 -14.57
N ILE A 150 -0.72 2.68 -14.50
CA ILE A 150 -1.88 2.57 -15.40
C ILE A 150 -2.80 3.79 -15.24
N LEU A 151 -3.02 4.25 -14.02
CA LEU A 151 -3.83 5.44 -13.69
C LEU A 151 -3.02 6.74 -13.83
N THR A 152 -2.25 6.84 -14.90
CA THR A 152 -1.53 8.04 -15.33
C THR A 152 -1.64 8.21 -16.85
N ASN A 153 -1.14 9.29 -17.39
CA ASN A 153 -1.10 9.52 -18.85
C ASN A 153 -0.12 8.58 -19.59
N LYS A 154 0.66 7.79 -18.87
CA LYS A 154 1.77 6.99 -19.42
C LYS A 154 1.36 6.00 -20.51
N TYR A 155 0.20 5.34 -20.32
CA TYR A 155 -0.26 4.26 -21.20
C TYR A 155 -1.44 4.65 -22.10
N LEU A 156 -1.92 5.89 -22.09
CA LEU A 156 -3.08 6.35 -22.87
C LEU A 156 -2.94 6.11 -24.38
N ASN A 157 -1.72 6.20 -24.90
CA ASN A 157 -1.38 6.07 -26.32
C ASN A 157 -0.62 4.76 -26.64
N GLY A 158 -0.74 3.75 -25.78
CA GLY A 158 -0.04 2.47 -25.91
C GLY A 158 1.04 2.25 -24.86
N ILE A 159 1.85 1.21 -25.04
CA ILE A 159 2.90 0.81 -24.09
C ILE A 159 4.23 1.41 -24.53
N PRO A 160 4.78 2.46 -23.84
CA PRO A 160 6.04 3.06 -24.22
C PRO A 160 7.21 2.10 -24.05
N ALA A 161 8.21 2.16 -24.94
CA ALA A 161 9.45 1.42 -24.82
C ALA A 161 10.14 1.74 -23.48
N GLY A 162 10.70 0.73 -22.81
CA GLY A 162 11.33 0.85 -21.50
C GLY A 162 10.37 1.05 -20.33
N SER A 163 9.06 1.08 -20.57
CA SER A 163 8.07 1.11 -19.50
C SER A 163 8.04 -0.23 -18.74
N ARG A 164 7.45 -0.23 -17.53
CA ARG A 164 7.29 -1.43 -16.71
C ARG A 164 6.53 -2.54 -17.46
N ALA A 165 5.47 -2.19 -18.20
CA ALA A 165 4.73 -3.13 -19.01
C ALA A 165 5.52 -3.64 -20.21
N ALA A 166 6.37 -2.81 -20.85
CA ALA A 166 7.24 -3.27 -21.93
C ALA A 166 8.34 -4.24 -21.47
N GLN A 167 8.70 -4.21 -20.18
CA GLN A 167 9.68 -5.13 -19.59
C GLN A 167 9.04 -6.44 -19.07
N ASP A 168 7.73 -6.52 -19.05
CA ASP A 168 6.92 -7.68 -18.61
C ASP A 168 7.39 -8.31 -17.27
N LYS A 169 7.76 -7.46 -16.31
CA LYS A 169 8.27 -7.93 -15.00
C LYS A 169 7.18 -8.03 -13.94
N SER A 170 6.64 -6.87 -13.55
CA SER A 170 5.61 -6.77 -12.50
C SER A 170 4.26 -6.28 -13.03
N LEU A 171 4.19 -5.91 -14.31
CA LEU A 171 2.99 -5.46 -14.99
C LEU A 171 2.98 -6.06 -16.40
N HIS A 172 2.12 -7.04 -16.62
CA HIS A 172 1.98 -7.68 -17.92
C HIS A 172 1.29 -6.74 -18.93
N PRO A 173 1.74 -6.69 -20.20
CA PRO A 173 1.13 -5.86 -21.25
C PRO A 173 -0.39 -6.01 -21.37
N SER A 174 -0.89 -7.25 -21.31
CA SER A 174 -2.34 -7.52 -21.43
C SER A 174 -3.19 -6.89 -20.34
N VAL A 175 -2.62 -6.61 -19.16
CA VAL A 175 -3.33 -5.91 -18.09
C VAL A 175 -3.56 -4.44 -18.46
N VAL A 176 -2.54 -3.80 -19.07
CA VAL A 176 -2.65 -2.43 -19.57
C VAL A 176 -3.69 -2.35 -20.70
N GLU A 177 -3.64 -3.28 -21.65
CA GLU A 177 -4.58 -3.33 -22.78
C GLU A 177 -6.03 -3.49 -22.31
N LYS A 178 -6.26 -4.41 -21.36
CA LYS A 178 -7.59 -4.61 -20.75
C LYS A 178 -8.12 -3.39 -20.04
N ALA A 179 -7.25 -2.59 -19.41
CA ALA A 179 -7.63 -1.41 -18.66
C ALA A 179 -7.83 -0.17 -19.55
N LEU A 180 -7.34 -0.16 -20.78
CA LEU A 180 -7.14 1.05 -21.58
C LEU A 180 -8.42 1.88 -21.78
N ASP A 181 -9.55 1.24 -22.07
CA ASP A 181 -10.82 1.93 -22.27
C ASP A 181 -11.31 2.61 -21.00
N SER A 182 -11.24 1.89 -19.85
CA SER A 182 -11.58 2.45 -18.54
C SER A 182 -10.67 3.63 -18.17
N VAL A 183 -9.37 3.49 -18.43
CA VAL A 183 -8.36 4.53 -18.18
C VAL A 183 -8.61 5.77 -19.04
N ARG A 184 -9.01 5.63 -20.32
CA ARG A 184 -9.36 6.76 -21.19
C ARG A 184 -10.61 7.49 -20.69
N LYS A 185 -11.65 6.75 -20.26
CA LYS A 185 -12.87 7.33 -19.67
C LYS A 185 -12.51 8.11 -18.38
N LEU A 186 -11.74 7.50 -17.48
CA LEU A 186 -11.27 8.15 -16.25
C LEU A 186 -10.41 9.39 -16.55
N ASN A 187 -9.56 9.35 -17.58
CA ASN A 187 -8.77 10.50 -17.97
C ASN A 187 -9.61 11.67 -18.50
N ALA A 188 -10.66 11.39 -19.27
CA ALA A 188 -11.60 12.42 -19.72
C ALA A 188 -12.32 13.09 -18.53
N MET A 189 -12.71 12.31 -17.52
CA MET A 189 -13.28 12.84 -16.28
C MET A 189 -12.28 13.70 -15.51
N ALA A 190 -11.03 13.26 -15.39
CA ALA A 190 -9.97 14.03 -14.73
C ALA A 190 -9.77 15.39 -15.42
N GLN A 191 -9.71 15.41 -16.75
CA GLN A 191 -9.60 16.64 -17.52
C GLN A 191 -10.79 17.59 -17.30
N ALA A 192 -12.03 17.06 -17.28
CA ALA A 192 -13.22 17.85 -16.97
C ALA A 192 -13.19 18.43 -15.55
N ARG A 193 -12.50 17.75 -14.62
CA ARG A 193 -12.26 18.24 -13.26
C ARG A 193 -11.11 19.25 -13.16
N GLY A 194 -10.36 19.48 -14.23
CA GLY A 194 -9.13 20.28 -14.20
C GLY A 194 -7.96 19.61 -13.48
N GLN A 195 -7.96 18.28 -13.42
CA GLN A 195 -6.92 17.47 -12.78
C GLN A 195 -6.22 16.57 -13.80
N THR A 196 -4.98 16.17 -13.51
CA THR A 196 -4.38 15.02 -14.21
C THR A 196 -5.08 13.73 -13.78
N LEU A 197 -4.97 12.66 -14.57
CA LEU A 197 -5.50 11.36 -14.20
C LEU A 197 -4.88 10.86 -12.87
N ALA A 198 -3.59 11.09 -12.66
CA ALA A 198 -2.91 10.75 -11.41
C ALA A 198 -3.49 11.52 -10.21
N GLN A 199 -3.69 12.83 -10.36
CA GLN A 199 -4.30 13.67 -9.31
C GLN A 199 -5.72 13.21 -8.97
N MET A 200 -6.57 12.99 -9.96
CA MET A 200 -7.94 12.51 -9.72
C MET A 200 -7.95 11.13 -9.05
N SER A 201 -7.08 10.20 -9.49
CA SER A 201 -6.99 8.86 -8.91
C SER A 201 -6.53 8.89 -7.45
N LEU A 202 -5.57 9.74 -7.11
CA LEU A 202 -5.12 9.94 -5.73
C LEU A 202 -6.19 10.64 -4.88
N ALA A 203 -6.84 11.67 -5.41
CA ALA A 203 -7.95 12.35 -4.74
C ALA A 203 -9.08 11.37 -4.44
N TRP A 204 -9.39 10.45 -5.37
CA TRP A 204 -10.40 9.43 -5.15
C TRP A 204 -10.03 8.45 -4.04
N VAL A 205 -8.77 8.02 -3.95
CA VAL A 205 -8.27 7.16 -2.85
C VAL A 205 -8.39 7.87 -1.50
N LEU A 206 -8.08 9.17 -1.45
CA LEU A 206 -8.06 9.99 -0.24
C LEU A 206 -9.42 10.63 0.10
N ARG A 207 -10.47 10.41 -0.72
CA ARG A 207 -11.80 10.99 -0.48
C ARG A 207 -12.34 10.64 0.91
N ASN A 208 -13.28 11.46 1.41
CA ASN A 208 -13.87 11.30 2.73
C ASN A 208 -14.32 9.86 3.06
N GLY A 209 -14.02 9.42 4.27
CA GLY A 209 -14.39 8.09 4.78
C GLY A 209 -13.57 6.93 4.21
N GLY A 210 -12.37 7.23 3.71
CA GLY A 210 -11.54 6.22 3.05
C GLY A 210 -10.20 5.98 3.71
N ILE A 211 -9.18 6.13 2.90
CA ILE A 211 -7.79 5.82 3.23
C ILE A 211 -7.12 7.06 3.85
N THR A 212 -6.39 6.85 4.93
CA THR A 212 -5.67 7.93 5.65
C THR A 212 -4.54 8.54 4.82
N SER A 213 -3.83 7.71 4.05
CA SER A 213 -2.68 8.16 3.24
C SER A 213 -2.53 7.32 1.98
N ALA A 214 -1.92 7.91 0.93
CA ALA A 214 -1.61 7.22 -0.32
C ALA A 214 -0.09 7.12 -0.51
N LEU A 215 0.42 5.91 -0.71
CA LEU A 215 1.84 5.65 -0.92
C LEU A 215 2.16 5.74 -2.41
N ILE A 216 2.87 6.78 -2.81
CA ILE A 216 3.32 6.97 -4.20
C ILE A 216 4.77 6.54 -4.38
N GLY A 217 5.11 6.13 -5.60
CA GLY A 217 6.48 5.94 -6.05
C GLY A 217 6.78 6.91 -7.20
N ALA A 218 7.93 7.60 -7.12
CA ALA A 218 8.35 8.56 -8.14
C ALA A 218 9.80 8.32 -8.54
N SER A 219 10.11 8.52 -9.82
CA SER A 219 11.46 8.50 -10.37
C SER A 219 11.99 9.89 -10.73
N LYS A 220 11.14 10.91 -10.62
CA LYS A 220 11.46 12.32 -10.90
C LYS A 220 10.72 13.24 -9.94
N PRO A 221 11.34 14.36 -9.50
CA PRO A 221 10.69 15.33 -8.60
C PRO A 221 9.33 15.85 -9.13
N ALA A 222 9.21 16.12 -10.42
CA ALA A 222 7.97 16.59 -11.04
C ALA A 222 6.78 15.65 -10.81
N GLN A 223 7.01 14.33 -10.69
CA GLN A 223 5.95 13.37 -10.39
C GLN A 223 5.44 13.53 -8.94
N ILE A 224 6.32 13.87 -8.00
CA ILE A 224 5.92 14.16 -6.61
C ILE A 224 5.06 15.42 -6.59
N THR A 225 5.50 16.48 -7.27
CA THR A 225 4.75 17.74 -7.36
C THR A 225 3.36 17.52 -7.97
N ASP A 226 3.28 16.75 -9.07
CA ASP A 226 1.99 16.39 -9.68
C ASP A 226 1.08 15.63 -8.70
N CYS A 227 1.61 14.61 -8.02
CA CYS A 227 0.85 13.85 -7.04
C CYS A 227 0.34 14.70 -5.87
N VAL A 228 1.18 15.61 -5.34
CA VAL A 228 0.78 16.55 -4.27
C VAL A 228 -0.35 17.47 -4.73
N GLY A 229 -0.39 17.83 -6.02
CA GLY A 229 -1.49 18.60 -6.62
C GLY A 229 -2.87 17.96 -6.45
N ALA A 230 -2.96 16.66 -6.18
CA ALA A 230 -4.22 15.97 -5.88
C ALA A 230 -4.95 16.58 -4.67
N LEU A 231 -4.20 17.08 -3.69
CA LEU A 231 -4.75 17.64 -2.45
C LEU A 231 -5.55 18.93 -2.66
N ALA A 232 -5.38 19.59 -3.79
CA ALA A 232 -6.12 20.82 -4.10
C ALA A 232 -7.62 20.58 -4.40
N LYS A 233 -8.00 19.33 -4.74
CA LYS A 233 -9.40 19.00 -5.09
C LYS A 233 -9.72 17.54 -4.74
N LEU A 234 -10.05 17.29 -3.47
CA LEU A 234 -10.40 15.97 -2.95
C LEU A 234 -11.89 15.63 -3.06
N GLU A 235 -12.73 16.66 -3.19
CA GLU A 235 -14.18 16.51 -3.22
C GLU A 235 -14.67 15.96 -4.57
N PHE A 236 -15.62 15.04 -4.50
CA PHE A 236 -16.33 14.47 -5.64
C PHE A 236 -17.82 14.67 -5.48
N THR A 237 -18.50 14.98 -6.56
CA THR A 237 -19.97 14.94 -6.60
C THR A 237 -20.47 13.49 -6.62
N ALA A 238 -21.70 13.26 -6.20
CA ALA A 238 -22.33 11.93 -6.28
C ALA A 238 -22.35 11.38 -7.72
N ALA A 239 -22.57 12.26 -8.72
CA ALA A 239 -22.56 11.87 -10.14
C ALA A 239 -21.15 11.42 -10.61
N GLU A 240 -20.09 12.11 -10.17
CA GLU A 240 -18.71 11.70 -10.49
C GLU A 240 -18.36 10.36 -9.85
N LEU A 241 -18.74 10.14 -8.59
CA LEU A 241 -18.51 8.86 -7.91
C LEU A 241 -19.25 7.72 -8.62
N ALA A 242 -20.53 7.90 -8.94
CA ALA A 242 -21.31 6.90 -9.67
C ALA A 242 -20.72 6.58 -11.05
N ALA A 243 -20.21 7.58 -11.77
CA ALA A 243 -19.56 7.36 -13.06
C ALA A 243 -18.24 6.62 -12.91
N ILE A 244 -17.43 6.91 -11.86
CA ILE A 244 -16.21 6.16 -11.57
C ILE A 244 -16.56 4.71 -11.19
N ASP A 245 -17.59 4.49 -10.39
CA ASP A 245 -18.04 3.16 -9.98
C ASP A 245 -18.43 2.32 -11.21
N ALA A 246 -19.24 2.84 -12.10
CA ALA A 246 -19.62 2.16 -13.34
C ALA A 246 -18.44 1.79 -14.25
N ILE A 247 -17.42 2.68 -14.34
CA ILE A 247 -16.19 2.39 -15.11
C ILE A 247 -15.36 1.31 -14.43
N SER A 248 -15.32 1.28 -13.10
CA SER A 248 -14.47 0.40 -12.31
C SER A 248 -15.02 -1.03 -12.20
N GLU A 249 -16.34 -1.19 -12.13
CA GLU A 249 -17.01 -2.50 -12.04
C GLU A 249 -16.77 -3.37 -13.28
N GLU A 250 -16.65 -2.77 -14.46
CA GLU A 250 -16.42 -3.50 -15.70
C GLU A 250 -15.08 -4.28 -15.72
N LYS A 251 -14.08 -3.86 -14.95
CA LYS A 251 -12.72 -4.42 -15.04
C LYS A 251 -11.94 -4.34 -13.72
N ALA A 252 -12.42 -5.02 -12.69
CA ALA A 252 -11.67 -5.15 -11.44
C ALA A 252 -10.28 -5.78 -11.70
N ILE A 253 -9.21 -5.05 -11.43
CA ILE A 253 -7.82 -5.49 -11.62
C ILE A 253 -7.15 -5.57 -10.25
N ASN A 254 -7.25 -6.71 -9.59
CA ASN A 254 -6.50 -6.98 -8.37
C ASN A 254 -5.24 -7.80 -8.70
N LEU A 255 -4.11 -7.14 -8.94
CA LEU A 255 -2.81 -7.78 -9.17
C LEU A 255 -2.25 -8.44 -7.91
N TRP A 256 -2.85 -8.20 -6.76
CA TRP A 256 -2.38 -8.61 -5.43
C TRP A 256 -3.39 -9.50 -4.71
N ALA A 257 -4.40 -10.02 -5.42
CA ALA A 257 -5.47 -10.87 -4.89
C ALA A 257 -4.90 -11.98 -4.00
N ARG A 258 -3.91 -12.71 -4.51
CA ARG A 258 -3.28 -13.83 -3.82
C ARG A 258 -2.71 -13.50 -2.44
N SER A 259 -2.26 -12.26 -2.22
CA SER A 259 -1.70 -11.83 -0.93
C SER A 259 -2.78 -11.42 0.09
N SER A 260 -4.02 -11.22 -0.33
CA SER A 260 -5.14 -10.81 0.52
C SER A 260 -6.22 -11.90 0.67
N GLU A 261 -6.14 -12.97 -0.11
CA GLU A 261 -7.08 -14.10 -0.07
C GLU A 261 -6.58 -15.22 0.87
N GLU A 262 -5.30 -15.28 1.15
CA GLU A 262 -4.66 -16.20 2.10
C GLU A 262 -4.81 -15.66 3.53
#